data_a61865e717f23161d3e1e2fac15d8bfb
#
_entry.id   a61865e717f23161d3e1e2fac15d8bfb
#
_cell.length_a   1.000
_cell.length_b   1.000
_cell.length_c   1.000
_cell.angle_alpha   90.00
_cell.angle_beta   90.00
_cell.angle_gamma   90.00
#
_symmetry.space_group_name_H-M   'P 1'
#
loop_
_entity.id
_entity.type
_entity.pdbx_description
1 polymer ?
#
loop_
_entity_poly.entity_id
_entity_poly.type
_entity_poly.pdbx_seq_one_letter_code
_entity_poly.pdbx_strand_id
1 'polypeptide(L)'
;MENAHEVAWKQLTLGHLSRNKFWGEDPDTQYHSIVASSTLLRDGDVNILVDPTLPVEEMESRLQHYCGLDRKEIDIVFATHFHTDHRVDAEKYPNAKLYMSAESVQDVAALRKEGGAFAGIFLNGAVFDFEAAPRRLSPGVEVCPLPGHTLGLAGLVFTSGGKKILLAGDTIMNSEFYHAREGYFIDASQEKTAASMKWAAEQAEIIVPGHGDWFFAEEGAAAGGEKLTWRKLNLCADGEETAVLVQTERENIVINPTLQGHLLRQALYDAKGLDPSEITRVICLKNDPQHTLDVPVMKNAQLYLPPQVIKAEKQSGESASRKLNFSTWEKTPELPIEILEIGSSAVCLFDSSGRKIAVAAGPCDEHALTALGVQVAIMGGEVRILP
;
A
#
# COMPACT_ATOMS: atom_id res chain seq x y z
N MET A 1 -2.48 -29.99 -14.10
CA MET A 1 -2.02 -28.63 -13.79
C MET A 1 -1.33 -28.77 -12.45
N GLU A 2 0.00 -28.57 -12.41
CA GLU A 2 0.69 -28.46 -11.12
C GLU A 2 0.03 -27.33 -10.34
N ASN A 3 -0.35 -27.60 -9.10
CA ASN A 3 -0.83 -26.54 -8.22
C ASN A 3 0.28 -25.48 -8.15
N ALA A 4 -0.01 -24.27 -8.57
CA ALA A 4 0.91 -23.16 -8.43
C ALA A 4 1.28 -23.07 -6.95
N HIS A 5 2.57 -22.93 -6.68
CA HIS A 5 3.06 -22.78 -5.31
C HIS A 5 2.60 -21.41 -4.77
N GLU A 6 1.78 -21.43 -3.73
CA GLU A 6 1.17 -20.22 -3.17
C GLU A 6 2.04 -19.62 -2.07
N VAL A 7 2.33 -18.33 -2.17
CA VAL A 7 3.10 -17.56 -1.19
C VAL A 7 2.16 -16.59 -0.48
N ALA A 8 2.12 -16.63 0.85
CA ALA A 8 1.42 -15.61 1.61
C ALA A 8 2.28 -14.34 1.69
N TRP A 9 1.63 -13.17 1.64
CA TRP A 9 2.33 -11.90 1.69
C TRP A 9 1.55 -10.83 2.45
N LYS A 10 2.27 -9.88 3.05
CA LYS A 10 1.67 -8.73 3.73
C LYS A 10 2.60 -7.52 3.65
N GLN A 11 2.08 -6.36 3.21
CA GLN A 11 2.79 -5.10 3.37
C GLN A 11 2.87 -4.74 4.85
N LEU A 12 4.06 -4.31 5.28
CA LEU A 12 4.34 -3.84 6.64
C LEU A 12 4.43 -2.32 6.71
N THR A 13 4.67 -1.66 5.57
CA THR A 13 4.64 -0.21 5.41
C THR A 13 3.92 0.14 4.10
N LEU A 14 3.10 1.19 4.15
CA LEU A 14 2.68 1.91 2.95
C LEU A 14 3.77 2.96 2.70
N GLY A 15 4.60 2.73 1.70
CA GLY A 15 5.68 3.65 1.38
C GLY A 15 5.18 4.99 0.85
N HIS A 16 6.01 6.02 0.94
CA HIS A 16 5.76 7.32 0.31
C HIS A 16 7.08 7.99 -0.10
N LEU A 17 7.02 8.76 -1.17
CA LEU A 17 8.14 9.51 -1.69
C LEU A 17 8.40 10.76 -0.83
N SER A 18 9.63 11.28 -0.87
CA SER A 18 9.94 12.58 -0.25
C SER A 18 9.25 13.75 -0.95
N ARG A 19 8.84 13.55 -2.20
CA ARG A 19 8.10 14.50 -3.04
C ARG A 19 7.45 13.76 -4.21
N ASN A 20 6.30 14.24 -4.68
CA ASN A 20 5.60 13.65 -5.80
C ASN A 20 5.13 14.73 -6.79
N LYS A 21 5.74 14.78 -7.97
CA LYS A 21 5.40 15.75 -9.01
C LYS A 21 3.92 15.69 -9.45
N PHE A 22 3.28 14.53 -9.34
CA PHE A 22 1.85 14.36 -9.67
C PHE A 22 0.91 14.98 -8.63
N TRP A 23 1.46 15.40 -7.47
CA TRP A 23 0.74 16.15 -6.44
C TRP A 23 1.01 17.65 -6.53
N GLY A 24 1.77 18.09 -7.54
CA GLY A 24 2.18 19.49 -7.71
C GLY A 24 3.33 19.91 -6.82
N GLU A 25 4.03 18.96 -6.20
CA GLU A 25 5.18 19.23 -5.34
C GLU A 25 6.43 19.55 -6.16
N ASP A 26 7.21 20.52 -5.66
CA ASP A 26 8.44 20.99 -6.29
C ASP A 26 9.54 19.90 -6.18
N PRO A 27 10.21 19.54 -7.29
CA PRO A 27 11.28 18.54 -7.28
C PRO A 27 12.49 18.90 -6.43
N ASP A 28 12.70 20.18 -6.10
CA ASP A 28 13.82 20.63 -5.29
C ASP A 28 13.51 20.76 -3.79
N THR A 29 12.23 20.53 -3.41
CA THR A 29 11.74 20.61 -2.04
C THR A 29 11.42 19.23 -1.49
N GLN A 30 11.86 18.94 -0.27
CA GLN A 30 11.45 17.74 0.47
C GLN A 30 10.20 18.04 1.29
N TYR A 31 9.09 17.37 0.99
CA TYR A 31 7.81 17.52 1.69
C TYR A 31 7.61 16.44 2.76
N HIS A 32 8.06 15.22 2.49
CA HIS A 32 7.87 14.06 3.36
C HIS A 32 9.22 13.41 3.73
N SER A 33 9.26 12.63 4.81
CA SER A 33 10.31 11.62 4.98
C SER A 33 10.15 10.56 3.89
N ILE A 34 11.25 10.00 3.39
CA ILE A 34 11.16 8.89 2.44
C ILE A 34 10.97 7.58 3.20
N VAL A 35 9.99 6.78 2.78
CA VAL A 35 9.68 5.46 3.37
C VAL A 35 9.37 4.50 2.24
N ALA A 36 10.07 3.37 2.16
CA ALA A 36 9.80 2.35 1.18
C ALA A 36 8.59 1.47 1.55
N SER A 37 8.08 0.72 0.59
CA SER A 37 7.05 -0.30 0.81
C SER A 37 7.69 -1.59 1.28
N SER A 38 7.81 -1.81 2.59
CA SER A 38 8.29 -3.08 3.13
C SER A 38 7.22 -4.17 3.05
N THR A 39 7.63 -5.37 2.68
CA THR A 39 6.72 -6.51 2.54
C THR A 39 7.31 -7.76 3.18
N LEU A 40 6.48 -8.50 3.92
CA LEU A 40 6.79 -9.85 4.37
C LEU A 40 6.22 -10.86 3.38
N LEU A 41 7.05 -11.82 2.96
CA LEU A 41 6.62 -13.02 2.23
C LEU A 41 6.79 -14.25 3.12
N ARG A 42 5.83 -15.15 3.08
CA ARG A 42 5.87 -16.45 3.77
C ARG A 42 5.69 -17.56 2.74
N ASP A 43 6.74 -18.33 2.54
CA ASP A 43 6.77 -19.45 1.61
C ASP A 43 7.06 -20.75 2.36
N GLY A 44 6.00 -21.43 2.80
CA GLY A 44 6.08 -22.51 3.77
C GLY A 44 6.66 -22.01 5.09
N ASP A 45 7.81 -22.56 5.50
CA ASP A 45 8.49 -22.18 6.73
C ASP A 45 9.52 -21.04 6.54
N VAL A 46 9.65 -20.50 5.31
CA VAL A 46 10.62 -19.44 4.99
C VAL A 46 9.96 -18.07 5.08
N ASN A 47 10.47 -17.20 5.96
CA ASN A 47 10.05 -15.83 6.12
C ASN A 47 11.06 -14.88 5.44
N ILE A 48 10.61 -14.13 4.43
CA ILE A 48 11.42 -13.19 3.67
C ILE A 48 10.92 -11.78 3.92
N LEU A 49 11.74 -10.94 4.54
CA LEU A 49 11.47 -9.51 4.69
C LEU A 49 12.09 -8.76 3.50
N VAL A 50 11.27 -8.03 2.77
CA VAL A 50 11.67 -7.25 1.60
C VAL A 50 11.69 -5.77 1.96
N ASP A 51 12.78 -5.10 1.65
CA ASP A 51 13.00 -3.66 1.82
C ASP A 51 12.64 -3.13 3.22
N PRO A 52 13.33 -3.55 4.31
CA PRO A 52 13.15 -2.95 5.62
C PRO A 52 13.50 -1.44 5.57
N THR A 53 12.52 -0.61 5.90
CA THR A 53 12.59 0.85 5.69
C THR A 53 12.56 1.68 6.97
N LEU A 54 12.20 1.08 8.09
CA LEU A 54 12.12 1.73 9.40
C LEU A 54 13.20 1.17 10.32
N PRO A 55 13.54 1.87 11.42
CA PRO A 55 14.39 1.31 12.47
C PRO A 55 13.91 -0.07 12.92
N VAL A 56 14.84 -0.96 13.24
CA VAL A 56 14.52 -2.37 13.49
C VAL A 56 13.49 -2.57 14.59
N GLU A 57 13.44 -1.72 15.60
CA GLU A 57 12.46 -1.78 16.69
C GLU A 57 11.04 -1.50 16.19
N GLU A 58 10.90 -0.55 15.25
CA GLU A 58 9.60 -0.24 14.63
C GLU A 58 9.17 -1.34 13.66
N MET A 59 10.11 -1.87 12.86
CA MET A 59 9.83 -3.01 11.98
C MET A 59 9.45 -4.25 12.78
N GLU A 60 10.11 -4.55 13.90
CA GLU A 60 9.78 -5.66 14.79
C GLU A 60 8.38 -5.48 15.39
N SER A 61 8.03 -4.27 15.82
CA SER A 61 6.67 -3.97 16.29
C SER A 61 5.61 -4.27 15.22
N ARG A 62 5.89 -3.93 13.95
CA ARG A 62 4.99 -4.23 12.82
C ARG A 62 4.93 -5.72 12.49
N LEU A 63 6.07 -6.41 12.50
CA LEU A 63 6.12 -7.86 12.32
C LEU A 63 5.28 -8.59 13.39
N GLN A 64 5.41 -8.18 14.65
CA GLN A 64 4.63 -8.75 15.75
C GLN A 64 3.14 -8.42 15.60
N HIS A 65 2.83 -7.14 15.37
CA HIS A 65 1.44 -6.67 15.30
C HIS A 65 0.68 -7.25 14.10
N TYR A 66 1.28 -7.25 12.90
CA TYR A 66 0.59 -7.66 11.68
C TYR A 66 0.74 -9.15 11.35
N CYS A 67 1.79 -9.80 11.83
CA CYS A 67 2.15 -11.14 11.38
C CYS A 67 2.44 -12.14 12.52
N GLY A 68 2.48 -11.66 13.77
CA GLY A 68 2.80 -12.49 14.93
C GLY A 68 4.24 -13.03 14.92
N LEU A 69 5.19 -12.31 14.28
CA LEU A 69 6.59 -12.75 14.15
C LEU A 69 7.55 -11.86 14.95
N ASP A 70 8.57 -12.49 15.50
CA ASP A 70 9.78 -11.83 16.03
C ASP A 70 10.81 -11.67 14.89
N ARG A 71 11.66 -10.65 14.96
CA ARG A 71 12.74 -10.43 13.98
C ARG A 71 13.71 -11.59 13.83
N LYS A 72 13.81 -12.46 14.86
CA LYS A 72 14.63 -13.69 14.81
C LYS A 72 14.02 -14.78 13.93
N GLU A 73 12.76 -14.66 13.58
CA GLU A 73 12.05 -15.59 12.72
C GLU A 73 12.15 -15.21 11.24
N ILE A 74 12.87 -14.12 10.93
CA ILE A 74 13.17 -13.74 9.54
C ILE A 74 14.39 -14.53 9.08
N ASP A 75 14.22 -15.31 8.01
CA ASP A 75 15.27 -16.16 7.42
C ASP A 75 16.07 -15.44 6.34
N ILE A 76 15.41 -14.50 5.65
CA ILE A 76 16.00 -13.72 4.55
C ILE A 76 15.56 -12.27 4.67
N VAL A 77 16.52 -11.35 4.53
CA VAL A 77 16.24 -9.95 4.20
C VAL A 77 16.69 -9.75 2.75
N PHE A 78 15.77 -9.33 1.90
CA PHE A 78 16.06 -9.00 0.51
C PHE A 78 15.91 -7.48 0.32
N ALA A 79 16.97 -6.82 -0.14
CA ALA A 79 16.90 -5.43 -0.59
C ALA A 79 16.81 -5.40 -2.12
N THR A 80 15.78 -4.73 -2.64
CA THR A 80 15.59 -4.59 -4.10
C THR A 80 16.76 -3.87 -4.74
N HIS A 81 17.38 -2.92 -4.02
CA HIS A 81 18.57 -2.19 -4.42
C HIS A 81 19.31 -1.59 -3.20
N PHE A 82 20.40 -0.90 -3.42
CA PHE A 82 21.31 -0.46 -2.35
C PHE A 82 20.91 0.86 -1.64
N HIS A 83 19.84 1.56 -2.03
CA HIS A 83 19.45 2.81 -1.37
C HIS A 83 19.08 2.58 0.10
N THR A 84 19.30 3.60 0.92
CA THR A 84 19.26 3.46 2.37
C THR A 84 17.90 3.12 2.93
N ASP A 85 16.85 3.66 2.33
CA ASP A 85 15.46 3.47 2.74
C ASP A 85 14.89 2.08 2.40
N HIS A 86 15.63 1.26 1.63
CA HIS A 86 15.28 -0.13 1.32
C HIS A 86 16.05 -1.17 2.15
N ARG A 87 16.90 -0.74 3.09
CA ARG A 87 17.76 -1.65 3.87
C ARG A 87 18.10 -1.15 5.27
N VAL A 88 17.22 -0.34 5.85
CA VAL A 88 17.42 0.20 7.18
C VAL A 88 17.59 -0.93 8.19
N ASP A 89 18.70 -0.90 8.95
CA ASP A 89 19.00 -1.88 10.00
C ASP A 89 18.94 -3.35 9.55
N ALA A 90 19.13 -3.64 8.26
CA ALA A 90 19.03 -5.00 7.71
C ALA A 90 19.97 -5.99 8.42
N GLU A 91 21.14 -5.54 8.87
CA GLU A 91 22.10 -6.34 9.63
C GLU A 91 21.66 -6.72 11.05
N LYS A 92 20.57 -6.11 11.54
CA LYS A 92 20.03 -6.37 12.88
C LYS A 92 19.03 -7.53 12.95
N TYR A 93 18.80 -8.25 11.84
CA TYR A 93 18.02 -9.49 11.79
C TYR A 93 18.95 -10.69 12.00
N PRO A 94 19.05 -11.25 13.20
CA PRO A 94 20.20 -12.06 13.61
C PRO A 94 20.31 -13.43 12.91
N ASN A 95 19.21 -13.94 12.38
CA ASN A 95 19.18 -15.24 11.69
C ASN A 95 19.04 -15.09 10.17
N ALA A 96 18.83 -13.86 9.68
CA ALA A 96 18.56 -13.63 8.28
C ALA A 96 19.83 -13.66 7.42
N LYS A 97 19.73 -14.26 6.25
CA LYS A 97 20.67 -14.03 5.16
C LYS A 97 20.31 -12.74 4.44
N LEU A 98 21.29 -11.88 4.20
CA LEU A 98 21.08 -10.60 3.54
C LEU A 98 21.37 -10.74 2.05
N TYR A 99 20.38 -10.52 1.21
CA TYR A 99 20.49 -10.66 -0.24
C TYR A 99 20.07 -9.40 -1.01
N MET A 100 20.80 -9.12 -2.08
CA MET A 100 20.40 -8.26 -3.19
C MET A 100 20.89 -8.87 -4.50
N SER A 101 20.56 -8.28 -5.65
CA SER A 101 21.06 -8.78 -6.93
C SER A 101 22.59 -8.75 -6.97
N ALA A 102 23.19 -9.63 -7.78
CA ALA A 102 24.64 -9.63 -7.99
C ALA A 102 25.13 -8.30 -8.56
N GLU A 103 24.33 -7.67 -9.42
CA GLU A 103 24.59 -6.37 -10.02
C GLU A 103 24.56 -5.26 -8.96
N SER A 104 23.59 -5.26 -8.04
CA SER A 104 23.54 -4.29 -6.92
C SER A 104 24.76 -4.43 -6.00
N VAL A 105 25.21 -5.64 -5.72
CA VAL A 105 26.46 -5.88 -4.95
C VAL A 105 27.67 -5.27 -5.68
N GLN A 106 27.71 -5.39 -7.02
CA GLN A 106 28.75 -4.77 -7.85
C GLN A 106 28.65 -3.23 -7.86
N ASP A 107 27.43 -2.68 -7.96
CA ASP A 107 27.19 -1.23 -7.88
C ASP A 107 27.76 -0.65 -6.58
N VAL A 108 27.50 -1.32 -5.44
CA VAL A 108 28.06 -0.93 -4.14
C VAL A 108 29.57 -0.98 -4.11
N ALA A 109 30.17 -2.03 -4.68
CA ALA A 109 31.63 -2.16 -4.75
C ALA A 109 32.24 -1.04 -5.61
N ALA A 110 31.60 -0.68 -6.72
CA ALA A 110 32.00 0.43 -7.57
C ALA A 110 31.90 1.76 -6.83
N LEU A 111 30.78 2.06 -6.17
CA LEU A 111 30.57 3.27 -5.38
C LEU A 111 31.59 3.43 -4.25
N ARG A 112 31.94 2.33 -3.56
CA ARG A 112 32.97 2.35 -2.52
C ARG A 112 34.35 2.73 -3.08
N LYS A 113 34.65 2.27 -4.27
CA LYS A 113 35.92 2.56 -4.96
C LYS A 113 35.99 3.98 -5.48
N GLU A 114 34.87 4.49 -6.02
CA GLU A 114 34.78 5.86 -6.54
C GLU A 114 34.77 6.89 -5.42
N GLY A 115 34.11 6.57 -4.30
CA GLY A 115 33.94 7.50 -3.17
C GLY A 115 33.09 8.71 -3.54
N GLY A 116 33.31 9.82 -2.83
CA GLY A 116 32.61 11.09 -3.08
C GLY A 116 31.30 11.23 -2.35
N ALA A 117 30.57 12.35 -2.63
CA ALA A 117 29.35 12.70 -1.92
C ALA A 117 28.22 11.67 -2.10
N PHE A 118 28.06 11.13 -3.29
CA PHE A 118 27.04 10.12 -3.60
C PHE A 118 27.28 8.82 -2.82
N ALA A 119 28.51 8.31 -2.81
CA ALA A 119 28.88 7.18 -1.97
C ALA A 119 28.68 7.47 -0.48
N GLY A 120 28.97 8.70 -0.04
CA GLY A 120 28.74 9.15 1.34
C GLY A 120 27.27 9.12 1.73
N ILE A 121 26.36 9.51 0.86
CA ILE A 121 24.91 9.48 1.11
C ILE A 121 24.39 8.04 1.25
N PHE A 122 24.74 7.17 0.31
CA PHE A 122 24.15 5.83 0.23
C PHE A 122 24.92 4.75 1.00
N LEU A 123 26.20 4.94 1.30
CA LEU A 123 27.03 3.91 1.93
C LEU A 123 27.59 4.33 3.30
N ASN A 124 27.30 5.56 3.78
CA ASN A 124 27.93 6.12 4.98
C ASN A 124 27.51 5.33 6.24
N GLY A 125 28.51 4.70 6.89
CA GLY A 125 28.34 3.97 8.15
C GLY A 125 27.58 2.66 8.07
N ALA A 126 27.10 2.25 6.90
CA ALA A 126 26.35 1.01 6.75
C ALA A 126 27.30 -0.20 6.73
N VAL A 127 27.03 -1.16 7.60
CA VAL A 127 27.50 -2.53 7.42
C VAL A 127 26.80 -3.07 6.18
N PHE A 128 27.57 -3.48 5.18
CA PHE A 128 27.04 -3.93 3.91
C PHE A 128 27.47 -5.38 3.68
N ASP A 129 26.82 -6.28 4.40
CA ASP A 129 27.09 -7.74 4.36
C ASP A 129 26.09 -8.47 3.44
N PHE A 130 25.59 -7.77 2.41
CA PHE A 130 24.70 -8.37 1.43
C PHE A 130 25.48 -9.28 0.46
N GLU A 131 24.95 -10.47 0.28
CA GLU A 131 25.42 -11.44 -0.71
C GLU A 131 24.60 -11.34 -2.00
N ALA A 132 25.18 -11.84 -3.10
CA ALA A 132 24.44 -11.98 -4.36
C ALA A 132 23.31 -13.00 -4.19
N ALA A 133 22.08 -12.57 -4.43
CA ALA A 133 20.91 -13.43 -4.33
C ALA A 133 20.98 -14.60 -5.34
N PRO A 134 20.58 -15.81 -4.94
CA PRO A 134 20.31 -16.87 -5.88
C PRO A 134 19.10 -16.51 -6.76
N ARG A 135 18.93 -17.17 -7.90
CA ARG A 135 17.77 -16.96 -8.78
C ARG A 135 16.43 -17.11 -8.06
N ARG A 136 16.36 -18.00 -7.06
CA ARG A 136 15.19 -18.21 -6.20
C ARG A 136 15.59 -18.08 -4.75
N LEU A 137 14.88 -17.27 -4.00
CA LEU A 137 15.07 -17.14 -2.55
C LEU A 137 14.43 -18.30 -1.80
N SER A 138 13.32 -18.81 -2.34
CA SER A 138 12.58 -19.96 -1.85
C SER A 138 11.87 -20.65 -3.03
N PRO A 139 11.21 -21.81 -2.87
CA PRO A 139 10.56 -22.52 -3.97
C PRO A 139 9.55 -21.67 -4.76
N GLY A 140 8.79 -20.78 -4.07
CA GLY A 140 7.76 -19.94 -4.67
C GLY A 140 8.20 -18.51 -5.02
N VAL A 141 9.42 -18.07 -4.64
CA VAL A 141 9.86 -16.68 -4.79
C VAL A 141 11.09 -16.58 -5.71
N GLU A 142 10.92 -15.94 -6.85
CA GLU A 142 11.96 -15.77 -7.87
C GLU A 142 12.45 -14.31 -7.92
N VAL A 143 13.77 -14.13 -8.03
CA VAL A 143 14.43 -12.83 -8.22
C VAL A 143 14.38 -12.47 -9.70
N CYS A 144 13.92 -11.27 -10.03
CA CYS A 144 13.84 -10.77 -11.40
C CYS A 144 14.58 -9.44 -11.57
N PRO A 145 15.47 -9.30 -12.55
CA PRO A 145 16.13 -8.02 -12.84
C PRO A 145 15.14 -6.96 -13.33
N LEU A 146 15.21 -5.77 -12.74
CA LEU A 146 14.40 -4.60 -13.09
C LEU A 146 15.26 -3.34 -13.16
N PRO A 147 16.30 -3.31 -14.00
CA PRO A 147 17.25 -2.20 -14.04
C PRO A 147 16.58 -0.89 -14.48
N GLY A 148 17.07 0.22 -13.96
CA GLY A 148 16.63 1.56 -14.36
C GLY A 148 16.88 2.59 -13.28
N HIS A 149 16.19 2.53 -12.17
CA HIS A 149 16.43 3.40 -11.02
C HIS A 149 17.85 3.25 -10.49
N THR A 150 18.28 2.04 -10.22
CA THR A 150 19.69 1.66 -10.20
C THR A 150 19.94 0.58 -11.27
N LEU A 151 21.18 0.41 -11.72
CA LEU A 151 21.48 -0.56 -12.77
C LEU A 151 21.35 -2.00 -12.26
N GLY A 152 21.56 -2.21 -10.97
CA GLY A 152 21.45 -3.51 -10.33
C GLY A 152 20.11 -3.79 -9.66
N LEU A 153 19.11 -2.91 -9.74
CA LEU A 153 17.82 -3.14 -9.10
C LEU A 153 17.17 -4.44 -9.58
N ALA A 154 16.69 -5.23 -8.63
CA ALA A 154 15.92 -6.45 -8.87
C ALA A 154 14.70 -6.52 -7.97
N GLY A 155 13.62 -7.03 -8.51
CA GLY A 155 12.38 -7.31 -7.80
C GLY A 155 12.21 -8.78 -7.48
N LEU A 156 11.05 -9.11 -6.88
CA LEU A 156 10.64 -10.48 -6.60
C LEU A 156 9.30 -10.79 -7.26
N VAL A 157 9.20 -11.97 -7.87
CA VAL A 157 7.95 -12.49 -8.45
C VAL A 157 7.52 -13.74 -7.71
N PHE A 158 6.24 -13.83 -7.40
CA PHE A 158 5.61 -14.98 -6.77
C PHE A 158 4.13 -15.08 -7.14
N THR A 159 3.46 -16.17 -6.73
CA THR A 159 2.01 -16.37 -6.92
C THR A 159 1.31 -16.36 -5.57
N SER A 160 0.19 -15.64 -5.47
CA SER A 160 -0.69 -15.64 -4.30
C SER A 160 -2.14 -15.45 -4.74
N GLY A 161 -3.06 -16.26 -4.20
CA GLY A 161 -4.47 -16.25 -4.61
C GLY A 161 -4.65 -16.52 -6.12
N GLY A 162 -3.78 -17.34 -6.72
CA GLY A 162 -3.78 -17.60 -8.15
C GLY A 162 -3.32 -16.41 -9.01
N LYS A 163 -2.87 -15.30 -8.41
CA LYS A 163 -2.39 -14.08 -9.08
C LYS A 163 -0.88 -13.99 -9.05
N LYS A 164 -0.29 -13.54 -10.14
CA LYS A 164 1.13 -13.26 -10.23
C LYS A 164 1.44 -11.87 -9.70
N ILE A 165 2.26 -11.78 -8.66
CA ILE A 165 2.59 -10.57 -7.93
C ILE A 165 4.06 -10.23 -8.15
N LEU A 166 4.35 -8.95 -8.36
CA LEU A 166 5.68 -8.39 -8.48
C LEU A 166 5.92 -7.35 -7.38
N LEU A 167 6.96 -7.57 -6.57
CA LEU A 167 7.56 -6.51 -5.75
C LEU A 167 8.60 -5.81 -6.63
N ALA A 168 8.32 -4.59 -7.05
CA ALA A 168 9.06 -3.93 -8.12
C ALA A 168 10.22 -3.03 -7.63
N GLY A 169 10.26 -2.73 -6.32
CA GLY A 169 11.16 -1.69 -5.82
C GLY A 169 10.99 -0.38 -6.59
N ASP A 170 12.01 0.44 -6.61
CA ASP A 170 11.98 1.79 -7.19
C ASP A 170 12.02 1.85 -8.73
N THR A 171 12.06 0.70 -9.39
CA THR A 171 11.74 0.66 -10.83
C THR A 171 10.34 1.20 -11.09
N ILE A 172 9.43 0.98 -10.14
CA ILE A 172 8.09 1.52 -10.13
C ILE A 172 7.91 2.25 -8.80
N MET A 173 8.09 3.57 -8.82
CA MET A 173 8.00 4.40 -7.61
C MET A 173 6.66 4.25 -6.90
N ASN A 174 5.57 4.48 -7.63
CA ASN A 174 4.19 4.27 -7.20
C ASN A 174 3.26 4.14 -8.42
N SER A 175 1.96 4.04 -8.19
CA SER A 175 0.96 3.88 -9.24
C SER A 175 0.93 5.07 -10.22
N GLU A 176 1.12 6.30 -9.75
CA GLU A 176 1.12 7.49 -10.61
C GLU A 176 2.27 7.46 -11.64
N PHE A 177 3.48 7.13 -11.19
CA PHE A 177 4.65 6.97 -12.08
C PHE A 177 4.46 5.82 -13.06
N TYR A 178 3.90 4.71 -12.59
CA TYR A 178 3.61 3.56 -13.46
C TYR A 178 2.63 3.90 -14.57
N HIS A 179 1.52 4.56 -14.26
CA HIS A 179 0.51 4.94 -15.24
C HIS A 179 0.99 6.03 -16.21
N ALA A 180 1.84 6.94 -15.74
CA ALA A 180 2.50 7.91 -16.58
C ALA A 180 3.61 7.30 -17.45
N ARG A 181 4.05 6.06 -17.15
CA ARG A 181 5.20 5.39 -17.77
C ARG A 181 6.48 6.22 -17.66
N GLU A 182 6.66 6.85 -16.52
CA GLU A 182 7.78 7.73 -16.24
C GLU A 182 8.63 7.20 -15.08
N GLY A 183 9.95 7.27 -15.26
CA GLY A 183 10.91 7.02 -14.20
C GLY A 183 11.04 8.23 -13.26
N TYR A 184 11.67 7.98 -12.11
CA TYR A 184 11.96 9.04 -11.16
C TYR A 184 13.13 9.90 -11.64
N PHE A 185 13.21 11.16 -11.20
CA PHE A 185 14.22 12.12 -11.69
C PHE A 185 15.67 11.71 -11.43
N ILE A 186 15.92 10.82 -10.46
CA ILE A 186 17.26 10.32 -10.12
C ILE A 186 17.59 8.95 -10.74
N ASP A 187 16.74 8.41 -11.62
CA ASP A 187 16.98 7.12 -12.25
C ASP A 187 18.30 7.14 -13.04
N ALA A 188 19.10 6.10 -12.86
CA ALA A 188 20.36 5.92 -13.57
C ALA A 188 20.16 5.75 -15.09
N SER A 189 18.99 5.22 -15.52
CA SER A 189 18.62 5.07 -16.91
C SER A 189 17.10 5.06 -17.10
N GLN A 190 16.55 6.16 -17.60
CA GLN A 190 15.12 6.30 -17.92
C GLN A 190 14.66 5.26 -18.97
N GLU A 191 15.51 4.95 -19.96
CA GLU A 191 15.21 3.95 -20.98
C GLU A 191 15.04 2.55 -20.36
N LYS A 192 15.95 2.16 -19.46
CA LYS A 192 15.86 0.86 -18.77
C LYS A 192 14.66 0.82 -17.83
N THR A 193 14.36 1.91 -17.10
CA THR A 193 13.16 2.01 -16.27
C THR A 193 11.91 1.78 -17.09
N ALA A 194 11.77 2.45 -18.26
CA ALA A 194 10.62 2.26 -19.15
C ALA A 194 10.51 0.81 -19.67
N ALA A 195 11.64 0.19 -20.01
CA ALA A 195 11.66 -1.20 -20.44
C ALA A 195 11.25 -2.17 -19.31
N SER A 196 11.76 -1.94 -18.10
CA SER A 196 11.41 -2.73 -16.91
C SER A 196 9.94 -2.56 -16.51
N MET A 197 9.38 -1.33 -16.59
CA MET A 197 7.94 -1.10 -16.38
C MET A 197 7.08 -1.85 -17.40
N LYS A 198 7.48 -1.84 -18.67
CA LYS A 198 6.78 -2.59 -19.70
C LYS A 198 6.80 -4.09 -19.42
N TRP A 199 7.97 -4.62 -19.05
CA TRP A 199 8.10 -6.03 -18.66
C TRP A 199 7.21 -6.36 -17.45
N ALA A 200 7.18 -5.50 -16.42
CA ALA A 200 6.34 -5.65 -15.25
C ALA A 200 4.85 -5.76 -15.61
N ALA A 201 4.37 -4.90 -16.53
CA ALA A 201 3.00 -4.92 -17.02
C ALA A 201 2.62 -6.22 -17.75
N GLU A 202 3.60 -6.87 -18.41
CA GLU A 202 3.39 -8.13 -19.14
C GLU A 202 3.48 -9.36 -18.22
N GLN A 203 4.19 -9.25 -17.09
CA GLN A 203 4.50 -10.38 -16.24
C GLN A 203 3.69 -10.48 -14.95
N ALA A 204 3.12 -9.40 -14.47
CA ALA A 204 2.40 -9.37 -13.20
C ALA A 204 0.97 -8.89 -13.34
N GLU A 205 0.08 -9.42 -12.52
CA GLU A 205 -1.30 -8.93 -12.38
C GLU A 205 -1.40 -7.87 -11.26
N ILE A 206 -0.51 -7.99 -10.26
CA ILE A 206 -0.43 -7.07 -9.11
C ILE A 206 1.01 -6.60 -8.97
N ILE A 207 1.17 -5.31 -8.74
CA ILE A 207 2.45 -4.66 -8.52
C ILE A 207 2.46 -4.04 -7.12
N VAL A 208 3.48 -4.36 -6.34
CA VAL A 208 3.84 -3.63 -5.13
C VAL A 208 4.99 -2.71 -5.50
N PRO A 209 4.79 -1.39 -5.49
CA PRO A 209 5.81 -0.41 -5.89
C PRO A 209 6.82 -0.19 -4.78
N GLY A 210 7.90 0.54 -5.07
CA GLY A 210 8.87 0.94 -4.06
C GLY A 210 8.30 1.85 -2.99
N HIS A 211 7.34 2.73 -3.37
CA HIS A 211 6.73 3.71 -2.46
C HIS A 211 5.22 3.83 -2.70
N GLY A 212 4.42 3.16 -1.90
CA GLY A 212 2.96 3.22 -1.99
C GLY A 212 2.26 1.90 -1.75
N ASP A 213 0.95 1.94 -1.91
CA ASP A 213 0.12 0.74 -1.86
C ASP A 213 0.25 -0.06 -3.15
N TRP A 214 -0.02 -1.36 -3.08
CA TRP A 214 -0.09 -2.21 -4.26
C TRP A 214 -1.26 -1.83 -5.18
N PHE A 215 -1.15 -2.15 -6.44
CA PHE A 215 -2.18 -1.90 -7.46
C PHE A 215 -2.17 -2.99 -8.54
N PHE A 216 -3.23 -3.04 -9.34
CA PHE A 216 -3.28 -3.95 -10.48
C PHE A 216 -2.48 -3.39 -11.67
N ALA A 217 -1.66 -4.25 -12.30
CA ALA A 217 -0.84 -3.88 -13.45
C ALA A 217 -1.67 -3.47 -14.68
N GLU A 218 -2.79 -4.15 -14.91
CA GLU A 218 -3.76 -3.75 -15.92
C GLU A 218 -4.87 -2.93 -15.27
N GLU A 219 -4.95 -1.65 -15.61
CA GLU A 219 -6.17 -0.89 -15.44
C GLU A 219 -7.12 -1.29 -16.57
N GLY A 220 -8.21 -1.96 -16.24
CA GLY A 220 -9.31 -2.13 -17.18
C GLY A 220 -9.75 -0.75 -17.67
N ALA A 221 -9.94 -0.58 -18.97
CA ALA A 221 -10.52 0.65 -19.50
C ALA A 221 -11.89 0.84 -18.81
N ALA A 222 -12.01 1.90 -18.01
CA ALA A 222 -13.29 2.25 -17.43
C ALA A 222 -14.27 2.45 -18.59
N ALA A 223 -15.30 1.63 -18.65
CA ALA A 223 -16.33 1.75 -19.69
C ALA A 223 -17.10 3.05 -19.42
N GLY A 224 -16.59 4.19 -19.92
CA GLY A 224 -17.30 5.46 -20.01
C GLY A 224 -17.71 6.14 -18.69
N GLY A 225 -17.17 5.73 -17.54
CA GLY A 225 -17.44 6.30 -16.22
C GLY A 225 -16.35 7.25 -15.71
N GLU A 226 -16.68 8.06 -14.70
CA GLU A 226 -15.71 8.90 -13.98
C GLU A 226 -14.56 8.03 -13.45
N LYS A 227 -13.29 8.44 -13.69
CA LYS A 227 -12.13 7.66 -13.23
C LYS A 227 -12.05 7.73 -11.71
N LEU A 228 -12.26 6.60 -11.06
CA LEU A 228 -12.19 6.45 -9.62
C LEU A 228 -10.91 5.73 -9.25
N THR A 229 -10.16 6.29 -8.29
CA THR A 229 -8.98 5.67 -7.70
C THR A 229 -9.19 5.43 -6.22
N TRP A 230 -8.49 4.49 -5.65
CA TRP A 230 -8.55 4.19 -4.23
C TRP A 230 -7.19 3.82 -3.66
N ARG A 231 -7.02 4.00 -2.35
CA ARG A 231 -5.85 3.55 -1.61
C ARG A 231 -6.17 3.38 -0.13
N LYS A 232 -5.48 2.46 0.52
CA LYS A 232 -5.54 2.31 1.98
C LYS A 232 -4.87 3.51 2.65
N LEU A 233 -5.43 3.96 3.76
CA LEU A 233 -4.83 4.98 4.61
C LEU A 233 -4.05 4.37 5.78
N ASN A 234 -4.30 3.09 6.11
CA ASN A 234 -3.58 2.35 7.14
C ASN A 234 -3.44 0.88 6.77
N LEU A 235 -2.45 0.27 7.35
CA LEU A 235 -2.33 -1.19 7.44
C LEU A 235 -2.98 -1.63 8.76
N CYS A 236 -3.50 -2.85 8.77
CA CYS A 236 -4.24 -3.38 9.90
C CYS A 236 -3.77 -4.79 10.24
N ALA A 237 -3.86 -5.15 11.52
CA ALA A 237 -3.81 -6.55 11.96
C ALA A 237 -5.16 -7.24 11.71
N ASP A 238 -5.18 -8.56 11.85
CA ASP A 238 -6.40 -9.34 11.72
C ASP A 238 -7.46 -8.87 12.75
N GLY A 239 -8.65 -8.60 12.27
CA GLY A 239 -9.75 -8.09 13.07
C GLY A 239 -9.81 -6.57 13.26
N GLU A 240 -8.80 -5.83 12.84
CA GLU A 240 -8.84 -4.37 12.73
C GLU A 240 -9.51 -3.92 11.42
N GLU A 241 -9.79 -2.64 11.30
CA GLU A 241 -10.48 -2.10 10.12
C GLU A 241 -9.64 -1.08 9.37
N THR A 242 -9.72 -1.14 8.05
CA THR A 242 -8.96 -0.27 7.15
C THR A 242 -9.75 0.98 6.80
N ALA A 243 -9.13 2.14 6.97
CA ALA A 243 -9.58 3.38 6.36
C ALA A 243 -9.15 3.44 4.89
N VAL A 244 -10.06 3.82 4.02
CA VAL A 244 -9.82 3.88 2.57
C VAL A 244 -10.12 5.27 2.04
N LEU A 245 -9.17 5.85 1.30
CA LEU A 245 -9.38 7.04 0.50
C LEU A 245 -9.85 6.62 -0.89
N VAL A 246 -10.98 7.14 -1.31
CA VAL A 246 -11.52 7.02 -2.67
C VAL A 246 -11.56 8.39 -3.30
N GLN A 247 -11.07 8.52 -4.52
CA GLN A 247 -10.98 9.79 -5.22
C GLN A 247 -11.62 9.71 -6.60
N THR A 248 -12.36 10.74 -6.94
CA THR A 248 -12.80 11.05 -8.30
C THR A 248 -12.12 12.34 -8.78
N GLU A 249 -12.45 12.85 -9.95
CA GLU A 249 -11.97 14.16 -10.41
C GLU A 249 -12.44 15.33 -9.51
N ARG A 250 -13.51 15.13 -8.72
CA ARG A 250 -14.17 16.19 -7.95
C ARG A 250 -14.24 15.94 -6.47
N GLU A 251 -14.08 14.70 -6.04
CA GLU A 251 -14.40 14.28 -4.67
C GLU A 251 -13.22 13.55 -4.05
N ASN A 252 -12.94 13.87 -2.80
CA ASN A 252 -12.06 13.10 -1.92
C ASN A 252 -12.94 12.47 -0.83
N ILE A 253 -13.08 11.17 -0.82
CA ILE A 253 -14.02 10.42 0.02
C ILE A 253 -13.23 9.51 0.95
N VAL A 254 -13.45 9.62 2.26
CA VAL A 254 -12.89 8.68 3.24
C VAL A 254 -13.97 7.69 3.66
N ILE A 255 -13.69 6.40 3.49
CA ILE A 255 -14.53 5.30 3.96
C ILE A 255 -13.86 4.70 5.20
N ASN A 256 -14.65 4.45 6.25
CA ASN A 256 -14.18 3.92 7.54
C ASN A 256 -12.99 4.70 8.12
N PRO A 257 -13.18 5.94 8.60
CA PRO A 257 -12.10 6.76 9.18
C PRO A 257 -11.67 6.22 10.56
N THR A 258 -11.01 5.07 10.59
CA THR A 258 -10.58 4.36 11.81
C THR A 258 -9.31 4.93 12.43
N LEU A 259 -8.61 5.80 11.72
CA LEU A 259 -7.43 6.51 12.21
C LEU A 259 -7.82 7.74 13.02
N GLN A 260 -7.13 7.99 14.13
CA GLN A 260 -7.44 9.09 15.04
C GLN A 260 -6.49 10.28 14.88
N GLY A 261 -7.04 11.49 14.95
CA GLY A 261 -6.35 12.76 15.11
C GLY A 261 -5.20 12.99 14.11
N HIS A 262 -4.01 13.07 14.63
CA HIS A 262 -2.80 13.31 13.83
C HIS A 262 -2.46 12.15 12.89
N LEU A 263 -2.83 10.91 13.23
CA LEU A 263 -2.59 9.74 12.38
C LEU A 263 -3.41 9.80 11.08
N LEU A 264 -4.68 10.24 11.16
CA LEU A 264 -5.49 10.43 9.96
C LEU A 264 -4.93 11.55 9.09
N ARG A 265 -4.51 12.68 9.71
CA ARG A 265 -3.88 13.77 8.99
C ARG A 265 -2.61 13.31 8.28
N GLN A 266 -1.74 12.60 8.99
CA GLN A 266 -0.50 12.09 8.43
C GLN A 266 -0.77 11.10 7.30
N ALA A 267 -1.71 10.16 7.48
CA ALA A 267 -2.05 9.16 6.47
C ALA A 267 -2.62 9.79 5.18
N LEU A 268 -3.46 10.82 5.29
CA LEU A 268 -3.97 11.56 4.12
C LEU A 268 -2.85 12.31 3.39
N TYR A 269 -1.96 12.93 4.17
CA TYR A 269 -0.80 13.64 3.63
C TYR A 269 0.16 12.69 2.92
N ASP A 270 0.52 11.56 3.53
CA ASP A 270 1.43 10.55 2.97
C ASP A 270 0.82 9.81 1.76
N ALA A 271 -0.50 9.61 1.78
CA ALA A 271 -1.19 8.93 0.69
C ALA A 271 -1.36 9.80 -0.56
N LYS A 272 -1.58 11.12 -0.41
CA LYS A 272 -1.91 11.99 -1.56
C LYS A 272 -1.58 13.48 -1.34
N GLY A 273 -0.83 13.86 -0.32
CA GLY A 273 -0.58 15.27 -0.01
C GLY A 273 -1.81 16.05 0.46
N LEU A 274 -2.85 15.37 0.97
CA LEU A 274 -4.13 15.99 1.33
C LEU A 274 -4.14 16.48 2.79
N ASP A 275 -4.71 17.69 3.01
CA ASP A 275 -5.18 18.11 4.33
C ASP A 275 -6.60 17.56 4.58
N PRO A 276 -6.97 17.21 5.82
CA PRO A 276 -8.31 16.76 6.15
C PRO A 276 -9.46 17.70 5.72
N SER A 277 -9.18 18.99 5.58
CA SER A 277 -10.17 19.97 5.09
C SER A 277 -10.50 19.81 3.59
N GLU A 278 -9.72 19.06 2.84
CA GLU A 278 -9.93 18.75 1.42
C GLU A 278 -10.80 17.50 1.22
N ILE A 279 -11.13 16.81 2.32
CA ILE A 279 -12.07 15.68 2.27
C ILE A 279 -13.48 16.24 2.10
N THR A 280 -14.15 15.78 1.05
CA THR A 280 -15.50 16.25 0.67
C THR A 280 -16.59 15.38 1.27
N ARG A 281 -16.30 14.09 1.48
CA ARG A 281 -17.27 13.13 2.06
C ARG A 281 -16.59 12.14 2.99
N VAL A 282 -17.35 11.74 4.01
CA VAL A 282 -16.97 10.67 4.94
C VAL A 282 -18.09 9.65 5.02
N ILE A 283 -17.78 8.39 4.83
CA ILE A 283 -18.72 7.28 4.93
C ILE A 283 -18.28 6.39 6.11
N CYS A 284 -19.05 6.43 7.20
CA CYS A 284 -18.83 5.53 8.33
C CYS A 284 -19.73 4.30 8.17
N LEU A 285 -19.13 3.13 8.06
CA LEU A 285 -19.87 1.87 7.91
C LEU A 285 -20.36 1.31 9.25
N LYS A 286 -19.78 1.79 10.37
CA LYS A 286 -20.25 1.51 11.74
C LYS A 286 -20.48 2.80 12.52
N ASN A 287 -21.28 2.69 13.54
CA ASN A 287 -21.49 3.76 14.52
C ASN A 287 -20.84 3.41 15.84
N ASP A 288 -19.56 3.48 15.89
CA ASP A 288 -18.81 3.41 17.13
C ASP A 288 -17.78 4.56 17.20
N PRO A 289 -17.20 4.83 18.37
CA PRO A 289 -16.25 5.93 18.54
C PRO A 289 -15.01 5.80 17.64
N GLN A 290 -14.58 4.60 17.28
CA GLN A 290 -13.43 4.39 16.41
C GLN A 290 -13.64 4.96 15.01
N HIS A 291 -14.90 4.91 14.50
CA HIS A 291 -15.26 5.38 13.16
C HIS A 291 -15.76 6.84 13.13
N THR A 292 -16.10 7.42 14.26
CA THR A 292 -16.79 8.72 14.28
C THR A 292 -16.04 9.82 15.04
N LEU A 293 -15.05 9.46 15.87
CA LEU A 293 -14.41 10.41 16.79
C LEU A 293 -13.69 11.55 16.07
N ASP A 294 -13.00 11.25 14.97
CA ASP A 294 -12.16 12.22 14.24
C ASP A 294 -12.82 12.81 12.99
N VAL A 295 -14.07 12.46 12.70
CA VAL A 295 -14.85 13.11 11.64
C VAL A 295 -14.84 14.64 11.72
N PRO A 296 -14.89 15.28 12.92
CA PRO A 296 -14.79 16.72 13.04
C PRO A 296 -13.52 17.37 12.49
N VAL A 297 -12.44 16.60 12.31
CA VAL A 297 -11.19 17.10 11.70
C VAL A 297 -11.38 17.38 10.21
N MET A 298 -12.29 16.66 9.55
CA MET A 298 -12.67 16.84 8.15
C MET A 298 -13.82 17.84 8.02
N LYS A 299 -13.54 19.11 8.31
CA LYS A 299 -14.53 20.19 8.53
C LYS A 299 -15.48 20.42 7.37
N ASN A 300 -15.05 20.16 6.14
CA ASN A 300 -15.81 20.43 4.92
C ASN A 300 -16.55 19.19 4.42
N ALA A 301 -16.35 18.04 5.06
CA ALA A 301 -16.91 16.79 4.59
C ALA A 301 -18.41 16.66 4.91
N GLN A 302 -19.18 16.20 3.94
CA GLN A 302 -20.51 15.66 4.18
C GLN A 302 -20.38 14.27 4.81
N LEU A 303 -20.97 14.10 6.00
CA LEU A 303 -20.93 12.84 6.75
C LEU A 303 -22.13 11.95 6.37
N TYR A 304 -21.85 10.67 6.13
CA TYR A 304 -22.85 9.62 5.91
C TYR A 304 -22.73 8.55 7.00
N LEU A 305 -23.84 8.32 7.71
CA LEU A 305 -23.92 7.38 8.83
C LEU A 305 -24.95 6.28 8.56
N PRO A 306 -24.81 5.10 9.22
CA PRO A 306 -25.83 4.06 9.19
C PRO A 306 -27.22 4.59 9.60
N PRO A 307 -28.32 4.15 8.96
CA PRO A 307 -29.67 4.60 9.28
C PRO A 307 -30.07 4.40 10.75
N GLN A 308 -29.57 3.34 11.39
CA GLN A 308 -29.84 2.98 12.79
C GLN A 308 -29.33 4.06 13.77
N VAL A 309 -28.19 4.70 13.43
CA VAL A 309 -27.59 5.76 14.24
C VAL A 309 -28.47 6.95 14.34
N ILE A 310 -29.02 7.40 13.22
CA ILE A 310 -29.84 8.60 13.14
C ILE A 310 -31.15 8.47 13.92
N LYS A 311 -31.70 7.23 13.99
CA LYS A 311 -32.84 6.94 14.83
C LYS A 311 -32.50 7.07 16.32
N ALA A 312 -31.35 6.54 16.76
CA ALA A 312 -30.93 6.61 18.15
C ALA A 312 -30.60 8.04 18.60
N GLU A 313 -29.86 8.82 17.79
CA GLU A 313 -29.53 10.21 18.09
C GLU A 313 -30.77 11.12 18.12
N LYS A 314 -31.74 10.93 17.23
CA LYS A 314 -33.01 11.66 17.26
C LYS A 314 -33.86 11.36 18.50
N GLN A 315 -33.70 10.16 19.07
CA GLN A 315 -34.42 9.76 20.29
C GLN A 315 -33.70 10.24 21.57
N SER A 316 -32.38 10.35 21.59
CA SER A 316 -31.61 10.74 22.77
C SER A 316 -31.50 12.25 22.99
N GLY A 317 -31.79 13.07 21.98
CA GLY A 317 -31.63 14.51 22.07
C GLY A 317 -30.17 15.00 22.12
N GLU A 318 -29.20 14.11 22.05
CA GLU A 318 -27.76 14.43 22.13
C GLU A 318 -27.16 15.04 20.87
N SER A 319 -27.89 15.03 19.78
CA SER A 319 -27.51 15.61 18.47
C SER A 319 -27.24 17.13 18.51
N ALA A 320 -27.60 17.81 19.58
CA ALA A 320 -27.46 19.26 19.68
C ALA A 320 -26.04 19.77 19.93
N SER A 321 -25.10 18.90 20.35
CA SER A 321 -23.71 19.30 20.67
C SER A 321 -22.73 19.16 19.51
N ARG A 322 -23.08 18.39 18.48
CA ARG A 322 -22.25 18.21 17.27
C ARG A 322 -22.93 18.84 16.07
N LYS A 323 -22.49 20.03 15.67
CA LYS A 323 -22.90 20.70 14.42
C LYS A 323 -22.31 19.96 13.20
N LEU A 324 -22.52 18.66 13.10
CA LEU A 324 -22.13 17.87 11.94
C LEU A 324 -23.29 17.80 10.97
N ASN A 325 -23.02 18.17 9.72
CA ASN A 325 -24.00 18.02 8.66
C ASN A 325 -23.95 16.54 8.22
N PHE A 326 -24.94 15.73 8.56
CA PHE A 326 -24.97 14.31 8.24
C PHE A 326 -26.21 13.89 7.47
N SER A 327 -26.06 12.88 6.64
CA SER A 327 -27.11 12.23 5.87
C SER A 327 -27.13 10.73 6.14
N THR A 328 -28.25 10.06 5.87
CA THR A 328 -28.29 8.61 5.84
C THR A 328 -27.74 8.08 4.53
N TRP A 329 -27.25 6.84 4.51
CA TRP A 329 -26.84 6.15 3.29
C TRP A 329 -27.93 6.10 2.22
N GLU A 330 -29.20 6.00 2.60
CA GLU A 330 -30.38 5.95 1.70
C GLU A 330 -30.51 7.19 0.80
N LYS A 331 -29.71 8.23 1.09
CA LYS A 331 -29.71 9.51 0.36
C LYS A 331 -28.34 9.87 -0.18
N THR A 332 -27.55 8.92 -0.64
CA THR A 332 -26.30 9.18 -1.39
C THR A 332 -26.62 9.42 -2.87
N PRO A 333 -27.14 10.59 -3.29
CA PRO A 333 -27.40 10.84 -4.69
C PRO A 333 -26.05 11.07 -5.39
N GLU A 334 -25.85 10.45 -6.52
CA GLU A 334 -24.81 10.75 -7.50
C GLU A 334 -23.35 10.36 -7.11
N LEU A 335 -23.14 9.56 -6.07
CA LEU A 335 -21.81 8.97 -5.86
C LEU A 335 -21.66 7.71 -6.70
N PRO A 336 -20.49 7.45 -7.28
CA PRO A 336 -20.16 6.17 -7.91
C PRO A 336 -19.86 5.09 -6.86
N ILE A 337 -20.55 5.15 -5.71
CA ILE A 337 -20.42 4.27 -4.55
C ILE A 337 -21.81 3.79 -4.14
N GLU A 338 -21.97 2.48 -4.11
CA GLU A 338 -23.16 1.81 -3.59
C GLU A 338 -22.90 1.32 -2.16
N ILE A 339 -23.85 1.50 -1.25
CA ILE A 339 -23.75 0.98 0.12
C ILE A 339 -24.83 -0.06 0.32
N LEU A 340 -24.41 -1.27 0.72
CA LEU A 340 -25.26 -2.42 0.93
C LEU A 340 -25.06 -3.00 2.33
N GLU A 341 -26.06 -3.75 2.82
CA GLU A 341 -25.91 -4.63 3.98
C GLU A 341 -25.78 -6.09 3.51
N ILE A 342 -24.70 -6.74 3.91
CA ILE A 342 -24.43 -8.15 3.64
C ILE A 342 -24.29 -8.87 4.99
N GLY A 343 -25.34 -9.65 5.35
CA GLY A 343 -25.44 -10.22 6.68
C GLY A 343 -25.56 -9.13 7.75
N SER A 344 -24.59 -9.03 8.64
CA SER A 344 -24.54 -8.00 9.69
C SER A 344 -23.56 -6.86 9.37
N SER A 345 -22.92 -6.89 8.21
CA SER A 345 -21.89 -5.94 7.84
C SER A 345 -22.38 -4.96 6.77
N ALA A 346 -22.09 -3.68 6.97
CA ALA A 346 -22.25 -2.69 5.93
C ALA A 346 -21.04 -2.73 4.98
N VAL A 347 -21.30 -2.59 3.71
CA VAL A 347 -20.31 -2.69 2.64
C VAL A 347 -20.47 -1.53 1.66
N CYS A 348 -19.39 -0.82 1.39
CA CYS A 348 -19.28 0.10 0.26
C CYS A 348 -18.78 -0.65 -0.96
N LEU A 349 -19.50 -0.53 -2.07
CA LEU A 349 -19.09 -1.05 -3.39
C LEU A 349 -18.81 0.10 -4.34
N PHE A 350 -17.74 0.00 -5.10
CA PHE A 350 -17.42 0.94 -6.18
C PHE A 350 -16.59 0.27 -7.26
N ASP A 351 -16.64 0.84 -8.47
CA ASP A 351 -15.83 0.36 -9.58
C ASP A 351 -14.57 1.22 -9.71
N SER A 352 -13.41 0.59 -9.74
CA SER A 352 -12.13 1.24 -9.98
C SER A 352 -11.34 0.46 -11.01
N SER A 353 -10.93 1.12 -12.08
CA SER A 353 -10.09 0.53 -13.15
C SER A 353 -10.69 -0.77 -13.73
N GLY A 354 -12.04 -0.82 -13.89
CA GLY A 354 -12.76 -1.98 -14.40
C GLY A 354 -12.93 -3.14 -13.41
N ARG A 355 -12.63 -2.90 -12.14
CA ARG A 355 -12.82 -3.88 -11.04
C ARG A 355 -13.78 -3.36 -10.01
N LYS A 356 -14.64 -4.25 -9.51
CA LYS A 356 -15.53 -3.93 -8.39
C LYS A 356 -14.81 -4.19 -7.07
N ILE A 357 -14.72 -3.14 -6.27
CA ILE A 357 -14.07 -3.11 -4.97
C ILE A 357 -15.12 -3.08 -3.88
N ALA A 358 -14.94 -3.83 -2.81
CA ALA A 358 -15.74 -3.78 -1.60
C ALA A 358 -14.91 -3.32 -0.42
N VAL A 359 -15.43 -2.37 0.37
CA VAL A 359 -14.91 -2.00 1.70
C VAL A 359 -15.96 -2.36 2.73
N ALA A 360 -15.66 -3.28 3.63
CA ALA A 360 -16.58 -3.77 4.64
C ALA A 360 -16.18 -3.35 6.05
N ALA A 361 -17.18 -3.09 6.89
CA ALA A 361 -17.02 -2.76 8.30
C ALA A 361 -16.85 -4.01 9.19
N GLY A 362 -16.06 -4.98 8.76
CA GLY A 362 -15.81 -6.23 9.48
C GLY A 362 -15.87 -7.44 8.54
N PRO A 363 -15.81 -8.65 9.09
CA PRO A 363 -15.90 -9.87 8.30
C PRO A 363 -17.21 -9.91 7.49
N CYS A 364 -17.10 -10.28 6.22
CA CYS A 364 -18.22 -10.38 5.31
C CYS A 364 -18.16 -11.72 4.56
N ASP A 365 -19.30 -12.21 4.10
CA ASP A 365 -19.40 -13.44 3.33
C ASP A 365 -18.79 -13.25 1.93
N GLU A 366 -17.64 -13.88 1.68
CA GLU A 366 -16.93 -13.81 0.39
C GLU A 366 -17.74 -14.37 -0.78
N HIS A 367 -18.58 -15.40 -0.56
CA HIS A 367 -19.44 -15.93 -1.61
C HIS A 367 -20.50 -14.90 -2.02
N ALA A 368 -21.05 -14.16 -1.06
CA ALA A 368 -21.99 -13.08 -1.35
C ALA A 368 -21.31 -11.95 -2.13
N LEU A 369 -20.08 -11.58 -1.74
CA LEU A 369 -19.29 -10.55 -2.45
C LEU A 369 -18.94 -11.00 -3.89
N THR A 370 -18.50 -12.25 -4.06
CA THR A 370 -18.21 -12.83 -5.39
C THR A 370 -19.48 -12.86 -6.27
N ALA A 371 -20.64 -13.20 -5.70
CA ALA A 371 -21.91 -13.17 -6.41
C ALA A 371 -22.33 -11.76 -6.89
N LEU A 372 -21.84 -10.71 -6.23
CA LEU A 372 -21.98 -9.31 -6.64
C LEU A 372 -20.92 -8.86 -7.65
N GLY A 373 -20.01 -9.76 -8.04
CA GLY A 373 -18.92 -9.48 -8.97
C GLY A 373 -17.76 -8.72 -8.33
N VAL A 374 -17.62 -8.74 -7.01
CA VAL A 374 -16.49 -8.12 -6.30
C VAL A 374 -15.22 -8.91 -6.58
N GLN A 375 -14.17 -8.22 -6.99
CA GLN A 375 -12.85 -8.80 -7.24
C GLN A 375 -11.82 -8.45 -6.15
N VAL A 376 -12.08 -7.39 -5.40
CA VAL A 376 -11.23 -6.99 -4.26
C VAL A 376 -12.12 -6.68 -3.07
N ALA A 377 -11.87 -7.32 -1.95
CA ALA A 377 -12.55 -7.06 -0.69
C ALA A 377 -11.55 -6.56 0.37
N ILE A 378 -11.84 -5.41 0.96
CA ILE A 378 -11.10 -4.81 2.07
C ILE A 378 -11.96 -5.01 3.31
N MET A 379 -11.59 -5.95 4.17
CA MET A 379 -12.40 -6.34 5.33
C MET A 379 -11.54 -6.93 6.45
N GLY A 380 -11.82 -6.58 7.69
CA GLY A 380 -11.15 -7.14 8.87
C GLY A 380 -9.64 -6.98 8.86
N GLY A 381 -9.12 -5.87 8.35
CA GLY A 381 -7.68 -5.60 8.24
C GLY A 381 -6.98 -6.27 7.05
N GLU A 382 -7.70 -7.06 6.26
CA GLU A 382 -7.17 -7.77 5.10
C GLU A 382 -7.68 -7.19 3.79
N VAL A 383 -6.85 -7.28 2.76
CA VAL A 383 -7.28 -7.13 1.38
C VAL A 383 -7.28 -8.51 0.74
N ARG A 384 -8.44 -8.94 0.32
CA ARG A 384 -8.63 -10.24 -0.33
C ARG A 384 -8.96 -10.06 -1.80
N ILE A 385 -8.27 -10.81 -2.63
CA ILE A 385 -8.55 -10.87 -4.06
C ILE A 385 -9.48 -12.04 -4.26
N LEU A 386 -10.70 -11.75 -4.72
CA LEU A 386 -11.73 -12.74 -4.93
C LEU A 386 -11.67 -13.26 -6.38
N PRO A 387 -12.07 -14.51 -6.62
CA PRO A 387 -12.00 -15.14 -7.93
C PRO A 387 -12.91 -14.49 -9.00
#